data_ce637d08aeaa39777cfd403496e17f35
#
_entry.id   ce637d08aeaa39777cfd403496e17f35
#
_cell.length_a   1.000
_cell.length_b   1.000
_cell.length_c   1.000
_cell.angle_alpha   90.00
_cell.angle_beta   90.00
_cell.angle_gamma   90.00
#
_symmetry.space_group_name_H-M   'P 1'
#
loop_
_entity.id
_entity.type
_entity.pdbx_description
1 polymer ?
#
loop_
_entity_poly.entity_id
_entity_poly.type
_entity_poly.pdbx_seq_one_letter_code
_entity_poly.pdbx_strand_id
1 'polypeptide(L)'
;MIGYVTLTVPVKRRHELVSDTMRVYSGLFNINGDFLVNESNAYEVLGASYDGVSQTPQRGAEFTENLINEHQSNWLIGYQVRVTALLDDAGRVHEVGYYNQLGKLALSEQFRPNGQLVRRQYWNHAGQISLTEFFDGQQQVTVMAMQTETEAHWYQWPNQLQERHLTGELDLLFDLLQGAVNRHEIDSLWVDESVAGVNWEVLGVPVRRLTDDEEL
;
A
#
# COMPACT_ATOMS: atom_id res chain seq x y z
N MET A 1 -12.48 7.60 -22.51
CA MET A 1 -12.43 7.89 -21.05
C MET A 1 -11.04 8.40 -20.69
N ILE A 2 -10.92 9.38 -19.80
CA ILE A 2 -9.64 9.95 -19.38
C ILE A 2 -9.09 9.15 -18.18
N GLY A 3 -7.82 8.75 -18.23
CA GLY A 3 -7.10 8.22 -17.07
C GLY A 3 -6.33 9.33 -16.36
N TYR A 4 -6.60 9.60 -15.09
CA TYR A 4 -5.80 10.47 -14.24
C TYR A 4 -4.78 9.63 -13.45
N VAL A 5 -3.49 9.97 -13.57
CA VAL A 5 -2.39 9.18 -13.01
C VAL A 5 -1.63 9.98 -11.98
N THR A 6 -1.49 9.44 -10.77
CA THR A 6 -0.81 10.05 -9.63
C THR A 6 -0.16 8.99 -8.74
N LEU A 7 0.80 9.37 -7.88
CA LEU A 7 1.25 8.48 -6.80
C LEU A 7 0.18 8.35 -5.72
N THR A 8 -0.40 9.47 -5.29
CA THR A 8 -1.49 9.51 -4.30
C THR A 8 -2.52 10.53 -4.75
N VAL A 9 -3.81 10.24 -4.56
CA VAL A 9 -4.87 11.19 -4.89
C VAL A 9 -4.79 12.42 -3.98
N PRO A 10 -4.49 13.62 -4.51
CA PRO A 10 -4.41 14.83 -3.71
C PRO A 10 -5.75 15.16 -3.07
N VAL A 11 -5.79 15.47 -1.77
CA VAL A 11 -7.01 15.77 -1.02
C VAL A 11 -7.79 16.92 -1.67
N LYS A 12 -7.09 17.95 -2.13
CA LYS A 12 -7.68 19.13 -2.80
C LYS A 12 -8.42 18.80 -4.09
N ARG A 13 -8.08 17.68 -4.77
CA ARG A 13 -8.65 17.26 -6.06
C ARG A 13 -9.68 16.15 -5.95
N ARG A 14 -9.94 15.62 -4.75
CA ARG A 14 -10.81 14.45 -4.59
C ARG A 14 -12.21 14.63 -5.19
N HIS A 15 -12.82 15.83 -5.08
CA HIS A 15 -14.15 16.08 -5.63
C HIS A 15 -14.17 16.31 -7.15
N GLU A 16 -13.08 16.80 -7.72
CA GLU A 16 -12.95 17.02 -9.16
C GLU A 16 -12.74 15.70 -9.90
N LEU A 17 -12.04 14.75 -9.23
CA LEU A 17 -11.70 13.45 -9.78
C LEU A 17 -12.85 12.44 -9.77
N VAL A 18 -13.92 12.66 -9.00
CA VAL A 18 -15.10 11.80 -9.00
C VAL A 18 -15.98 12.17 -10.19
N SER A 19 -15.79 11.52 -11.33
CA SER A 19 -16.50 11.77 -12.58
C SER A 19 -16.70 10.48 -13.37
N ASP A 20 -17.84 10.37 -14.08
CA ASP A 20 -18.14 9.23 -14.95
C ASP A 20 -17.24 9.17 -16.20
N THR A 21 -16.56 10.28 -16.53
CA THR A 21 -15.68 10.39 -17.70
C THR A 21 -14.21 10.19 -17.35
N MET A 22 -13.88 10.04 -16.08
CA MET A 22 -12.52 9.92 -15.58
C MET A 22 -12.32 8.66 -14.75
N ARG A 23 -11.19 7.99 -14.92
CA ARG A 23 -10.67 6.93 -14.06
C ARG A 23 -9.42 7.41 -13.38
N VAL A 24 -9.29 7.17 -12.09
CA VAL A 24 -8.10 7.52 -11.30
C VAL A 24 -7.22 6.29 -11.12
N TYR A 25 -5.92 6.44 -11.34
CA TYR A 25 -4.92 5.39 -11.16
C TYR A 25 -3.84 5.89 -10.21
N SER A 26 -3.74 5.27 -9.04
CA SER A 26 -2.78 5.66 -8.01
C SER A 26 -1.70 4.60 -7.80
N GLY A 27 -0.47 5.04 -7.51
CA GLY A 27 0.73 4.20 -7.44
C GLY A 27 1.18 3.85 -6.03
N LEU A 28 0.91 4.68 -5.02
CA LEU A 28 1.36 4.41 -3.66
C LEU A 28 0.41 3.48 -2.90
N PHE A 29 1.00 2.64 -2.05
CA PHE A 29 0.25 1.81 -1.13
C PHE A 29 -0.59 2.66 -0.17
N ASN A 30 -1.89 2.37 -0.08
CA ASN A 30 -2.83 3.02 0.84
C ASN A 30 -3.36 2.00 1.85
N ILE A 31 -2.90 2.12 3.10
CA ILE A 31 -3.26 1.20 4.19
C ILE A 31 -4.76 1.25 4.53
N ASN A 32 -5.36 2.42 4.47
CA ASN A 32 -6.76 2.60 4.86
C ASN A 32 -7.75 2.08 3.81
N GLY A 33 -7.30 1.90 2.56
CA GLY A 33 -8.18 1.54 1.45
C GLY A 33 -9.23 2.61 1.16
N ASP A 34 -8.94 3.87 1.50
CA ASP A 34 -9.84 5.01 1.28
C ASP A 34 -9.65 5.52 -0.15
N PHE A 35 -10.22 4.78 -1.10
CA PHE A 35 -10.16 5.06 -2.51
C PHE A 35 -11.42 5.78 -3.00
N LEU A 36 -11.28 6.56 -4.09
CA LEU A 36 -12.41 7.09 -4.82
C LEU A 36 -13.19 5.96 -5.50
N VAL A 37 -14.48 6.16 -5.74
CA VAL A 37 -15.34 5.14 -6.39
C VAL A 37 -14.85 4.74 -7.78
N ASN A 38 -14.09 5.61 -8.44
CA ASN A 38 -13.51 5.42 -9.76
C ASN A 38 -11.97 5.26 -9.72
N GLU A 39 -11.40 5.03 -8.54
CA GLU A 39 -9.96 4.84 -8.35
C GLU A 39 -9.58 3.36 -8.47
N SER A 40 -8.48 3.11 -9.18
CA SER A 40 -7.78 1.83 -9.23
C SER A 40 -6.36 2.04 -8.69
N ASN A 41 -6.03 1.38 -7.59
CA ASN A 41 -4.70 1.45 -7.00
C ASN A 41 -3.83 0.28 -7.45
N ALA A 42 -2.54 0.54 -7.70
CA ALA A 42 -1.61 -0.47 -8.23
C ALA A 42 -1.43 -1.69 -7.31
N TYR A 43 -1.59 -1.54 -6.00
CA TYR A 43 -1.54 -2.65 -5.05
C TYR A 43 -2.88 -3.37 -4.88
N GLU A 44 -4.02 -2.66 -5.05
CA GLU A 44 -5.36 -3.22 -4.87
C GLU A 44 -5.80 -4.13 -6.00
N VAL A 45 -5.42 -3.79 -7.23
CA VAL A 45 -5.80 -4.58 -8.43
C VAL A 45 -5.17 -5.98 -8.43
N LEU A 46 -4.13 -6.19 -7.60
CA LEU A 46 -3.47 -7.49 -7.46
C LEU A 46 -4.23 -8.43 -6.50
N GLY A 47 -5.26 -7.93 -5.79
CA GLY A 47 -5.95 -8.67 -4.75
C GLY A 47 -7.41 -8.95 -5.03
N ALA A 48 -7.89 -10.15 -4.66
CA ALA A 48 -9.30 -10.45 -4.51
C ALA A 48 -9.88 -9.68 -3.31
N SER A 49 -11.19 -9.41 -3.33
CA SER A 49 -11.87 -8.83 -2.17
C SER A 49 -11.69 -9.72 -0.94
N TYR A 50 -11.37 -9.11 0.20
CA TYR A 50 -11.24 -9.81 1.47
C TYR A 50 -12.61 -9.97 2.14
N ASP A 51 -12.98 -11.22 2.37
CA ASP A 51 -14.22 -11.64 3.08
C ASP A 51 -13.91 -12.57 4.28
N GLY A 52 -12.63 -12.63 4.67
CA GLY A 52 -12.15 -13.51 5.72
C GLY A 52 -12.33 -12.97 7.14
N VAL A 53 -11.89 -13.79 8.11
CA VAL A 53 -11.88 -13.44 9.54
C VAL A 53 -10.73 -12.44 9.80
N SER A 54 -10.97 -11.45 10.68
CA SER A 54 -9.93 -10.50 11.10
C SER A 54 -8.63 -11.20 11.53
N GLN A 55 -7.52 -10.72 11.02
CA GLN A 55 -6.17 -11.25 11.26
C GLN A 55 -5.39 -10.40 12.27
N THR A 56 -6.01 -9.36 12.80
CA THR A 56 -5.38 -8.56 13.85
C THR A 56 -4.98 -9.45 15.03
N PRO A 57 -3.74 -9.36 15.51
CA PRO A 57 -3.28 -10.19 16.61
C PRO A 57 -4.10 -9.95 17.88
N GLN A 58 -4.40 -11.01 18.58
CA GLN A 58 -5.02 -10.98 19.90
C GLN A 58 -3.92 -11.08 20.96
N ARG A 59 -4.05 -10.27 22.01
CA ARG A 59 -3.10 -10.32 23.11
C ARG A 59 -3.16 -11.68 23.82
N GLY A 60 -2.04 -12.41 23.86
CA GLY A 60 -1.90 -13.66 24.60
C GLY A 60 -1.91 -13.43 26.13
N ALA A 61 -2.23 -14.48 26.89
CA ALA A 61 -2.32 -14.42 28.35
C ALA A 61 -0.96 -14.15 29.04
N GLU A 62 0.15 -14.40 28.33
CA GLU A 62 1.51 -14.14 28.79
C GLU A 62 1.89 -12.65 28.82
N PHE A 63 1.10 -11.80 28.14
CA PHE A 63 1.38 -10.37 28.08
C PHE A 63 0.58 -9.59 29.12
N THR A 64 1.27 -8.66 29.78
CA THR A 64 0.63 -7.58 30.53
C THR A 64 0.39 -6.40 29.59
N GLU A 65 -0.82 -5.90 29.56
CA GLU A 65 -1.17 -4.71 28.76
C GLU A 65 -0.89 -3.43 29.52
N ASN A 66 -0.30 -2.47 28.82
CA ASN A 66 -0.14 -1.10 29.27
C ASN A 66 -0.72 -0.15 28.21
N LEU A 67 -1.89 0.38 28.47
CA LEU A 67 -2.55 1.37 27.61
C LEU A 67 -1.84 2.71 27.78
N ILE A 68 -1.21 3.19 26.74
CA ILE A 68 -0.48 4.46 26.73
C ILE A 68 -1.45 5.63 26.52
N ASN A 69 -2.38 5.47 25.57
CA ASN A 69 -3.46 6.40 25.27
C ASN A 69 -4.55 5.66 24.48
N GLU A 70 -5.58 6.40 24.01
CA GLU A 70 -6.68 5.84 23.21
C GLU A 70 -6.28 5.23 21.87
N HIS A 71 -5.09 5.58 21.35
CA HIS A 71 -4.56 5.11 20.06
C HIS A 71 -3.38 4.15 20.18
N GLN A 72 -2.93 3.82 21.39
CA GLN A 72 -1.75 2.96 21.57
C GLN A 72 -1.82 2.07 22.80
N SER A 73 -1.63 0.77 22.58
CA SER A 73 -1.47 -0.23 23.63
C SER A 73 -0.13 -0.94 23.48
N ASN A 74 0.61 -1.09 24.59
CA ASN A 74 1.84 -1.89 24.65
C ASN A 74 1.59 -3.21 25.39
N TRP A 75 2.09 -4.29 24.84
CA TRP A 75 2.04 -5.62 25.48
C TRP A 75 3.42 -6.01 25.96
N LEU A 76 3.54 -6.30 27.26
CA LEU A 76 4.79 -6.50 27.95
C LEU A 76 4.96 -7.95 28.40
N ILE A 77 6.21 -8.43 28.33
CA ILE A 77 6.66 -9.62 29.09
C ILE A 77 7.60 -9.10 30.17
N GLY A 78 7.21 -9.23 31.43
CA GLY A 78 7.89 -8.55 32.53
C GLY A 78 7.80 -7.03 32.37
N TYR A 79 8.94 -6.35 32.29
CA TYR A 79 9.02 -4.91 32.07
C TYR A 79 9.38 -4.51 30.65
N GLN A 80 9.50 -5.47 29.73
CA GLN A 80 9.90 -5.21 28.36
C GLN A 80 8.70 -5.18 27.44
N VAL A 81 8.57 -4.10 26.67
CA VAL A 81 7.62 -4.03 25.56
C VAL A 81 8.03 -5.05 24.49
N ARG A 82 7.11 -5.92 24.12
CA ARG A 82 7.27 -6.93 23.07
C ARG A 82 6.42 -6.64 21.86
N VAL A 83 5.29 -6.03 22.09
CA VAL A 83 4.35 -5.67 21.05
C VAL A 83 3.81 -4.26 21.33
N THR A 84 3.70 -3.45 20.30
CA THR A 84 2.93 -2.20 20.32
C THR A 84 1.81 -2.33 19.31
N ALA A 85 0.58 -2.15 19.75
CA ALA A 85 -0.58 -2.06 18.88
C ALA A 85 -1.01 -0.59 18.76
N LEU A 86 -1.12 -0.11 17.52
CA LEU A 86 -1.69 1.20 17.20
C LEU A 86 -3.14 1.03 16.77
N LEU A 87 -4.00 1.90 17.29
CA LEU A 87 -5.44 1.87 17.12
C LEU A 87 -5.90 3.07 16.29
N ASP A 88 -6.88 2.86 15.43
CA ASP A 88 -7.58 3.94 14.73
C ASP A 88 -8.60 4.63 15.66
N ASP A 89 -9.26 5.70 15.18
CA ASP A 89 -10.25 6.46 15.94
C ASP A 89 -11.48 5.63 16.38
N ALA A 90 -11.70 4.47 15.77
CA ALA A 90 -12.73 3.50 16.15
C ALA A 90 -12.22 2.43 17.13
N GLY A 91 -10.97 2.53 17.60
CA GLY A 91 -10.33 1.58 18.52
C GLY A 91 -9.94 0.25 17.87
N ARG A 92 -9.88 0.18 16.54
CA ARG A 92 -9.45 -1.01 15.81
C ARG A 92 -7.95 -0.97 15.58
N VAL A 93 -7.30 -2.13 15.73
CA VAL A 93 -5.86 -2.26 15.44
C VAL A 93 -5.63 -2.01 13.94
N HIS A 94 -4.79 -1.03 13.62
CA HIS A 94 -4.36 -0.75 12.25
C HIS A 94 -2.87 -1.02 12.00
N GLU A 95 -2.06 -1.05 13.06
CA GLU A 95 -0.64 -1.42 12.97
C GLU A 95 -0.18 -2.14 14.22
N VAL A 96 0.71 -3.12 14.07
CA VAL A 96 1.32 -3.84 15.19
C VAL A 96 2.83 -3.91 14.95
N GLY A 97 3.61 -3.47 15.94
CA GLY A 97 5.06 -3.59 15.96
C GLY A 97 5.52 -4.66 16.95
N TYR A 98 6.41 -5.54 16.52
CA TYR A 98 7.00 -6.60 17.35
C TYR A 98 8.47 -6.30 17.63
N TYR A 99 8.85 -6.35 18.90
CA TYR A 99 10.18 -6.00 19.36
C TYR A 99 10.97 -7.24 19.76
N ASN A 100 12.23 -7.29 19.35
CA ASN A 100 13.15 -8.35 19.74
C ASN A 100 13.58 -8.23 21.21
N GLN A 101 14.44 -9.15 21.67
CA GLN A 101 14.93 -9.17 23.07
C GLN A 101 15.74 -7.93 23.46
N LEU A 102 16.27 -7.19 22.49
CA LEU A 102 17.02 -5.95 22.69
C LEU A 102 16.13 -4.70 22.68
N GLY A 103 14.79 -4.86 22.56
CA GLY A 103 13.85 -3.76 22.48
C GLY A 103 13.88 -3.02 21.14
N LYS A 104 14.46 -3.62 20.09
CA LYS A 104 14.43 -3.04 18.74
C LYS A 104 13.26 -3.61 17.95
N LEU A 105 12.59 -2.76 17.16
CA LEU A 105 11.56 -3.20 16.23
C LEU A 105 12.16 -4.22 15.25
N ALA A 106 11.52 -5.36 15.12
CA ALA A 106 11.98 -6.46 14.27
C ALA A 106 10.98 -6.75 13.13
N LEU A 107 9.69 -6.53 13.39
CA LEU A 107 8.60 -6.77 12.46
C LEU A 107 7.50 -5.74 12.72
N SER A 108 6.87 -5.24 11.66
CA SER A 108 5.61 -4.52 11.78
C SER A 108 4.59 -5.07 10.77
N GLU A 109 3.33 -5.05 11.16
CA GLU A 109 2.20 -5.51 10.37
C GLU A 109 1.14 -4.41 10.32
N GLN A 110 0.54 -4.21 9.14
CA GLN A 110 -0.50 -3.21 8.94
C GLN A 110 -1.78 -3.86 8.44
N PHE A 111 -2.89 -3.40 9.02
CA PHE A 111 -4.21 -3.98 8.82
C PHE A 111 -5.19 -2.92 8.33
N ARG A 112 -6.12 -3.34 7.47
CA ARG A 112 -7.30 -2.56 7.11
C ARG A 112 -8.32 -2.52 8.25
N PRO A 113 -9.31 -1.62 8.18
CA PRO A 113 -10.39 -1.56 9.17
C PRO A 113 -11.20 -2.86 9.32
N ASN A 114 -11.21 -3.73 8.31
CA ASN A 114 -11.84 -5.05 8.36
C ASN A 114 -10.93 -6.14 8.98
N GLY A 115 -9.71 -5.78 9.40
CA GLY A 115 -8.74 -6.71 9.98
C GLY A 115 -7.91 -7.50 8.98
N GLN A 116 -7.98 -7.18 7.69
CA GLN A 116 -7.13 -7.76 6.67
C GLN A 116 -5.68 -7.30 6.86
N LEU A 117 -4.73 -8.25 6.93
CA LEU A 117 -3.30 -7.94 6.81
C LEU A 117 -3.01 -7.51 5.38
N VAL A 118 -2.41 -6.34 5.19
CA VAL A 118 -2.11 -5.79 3.85
C VAL A 118 -0.64 -5.54 3.61
N ARG A 119 0.13 -5.28 4.67
CA ARG A 119 1.58 -5.08 4.57
C ARG A 119 2.29 -5.62 5.79
N ARG A 120 3.46 -6.24 5.56
CA ARG A 120 4.39 -6.67 6.59
C ARG A 120 5.78 -6.15 6.26
N GLN A 121 6.49 -5.63 7.28
CA GLN A 121 7.84 -5.09 7.12
C GLN A 121 8.78 -5.72 8.15
N TYR A 122 9.93 -6.17 7.68
CA TYR A 122 10.99 -6.71 8.50
C TYR A 122 12.10 -5.68 8.67
N TRP A 123 12.59 -5.54 9.88
CA TRP A 123 13.56 -4.53 10.26
C TRP A 123 14.91 -5.18 10.59
N ASN A 124 15.99 -4.64 10.05
CA ASN A 124 17.34 -5.09 10.36
C ASN A 124 17.84 -4.54 11.71
N HIS A 125 19.02 -4.96 12.14
CA HIS A 125 19.62 -4.50 13.39
C HIS A 125 19.97 -3.00 13.42
N ALA A 126 20.11 -2.37 12.26
CA ALA A 126 20.35 -0.93 12.13
C ALA A 126 19.06 -0.10 12.24
N GLY A 127 17.89 -0.75 12.33
CA GLY A 127 16.58 -0.07 12.38
C GLY A 127 16.10 0.40 11.01
N GLN A 128 16.54 -0.27 9.94
CA GLN A 128 16.10 -0.01 8.57
C GLN A 128 15.22 -1.18 8.10
N ILE A 129 14.26 -0.90 7.23
CA ILE A 129 13.45 -1.93 6.59
C ILE A 129 14.35 -2.73 5.66
N SER A 130 14.33 -4.06 5.79
CA SER A 130 15.08 -4.99 4.94
C SER A 130 14.19 -5.73 3.95
N LEU A 131 12.91 -5.92 4.30
CA LEU A 131 11.93 -6.58 3.47
C LEU A 131 10.56 -5.98 3.73
N THR A 132 9.79 -5.77 2.66
CA THR A 132 8.37 -5.42 2.72
C THR A 132 7.59 -6.43 1.88
N GLU A 133 6.53 -6.99 2.43
CA GLU A 133 5.59 -7.88 1.78
C GLU A 133 4.22 -7.20 1.71
N PHE A 134 3.54 -7.30 0.56
CA PHE A 134 2.17 -6.85 0.36
C PHE A 134 1.28 -8.05 0.07
N PHE A 135 0.10 -8.08 0.70
CA PHE A 135 -0.80 -9.22 0.69
C PHE A 135 -2.11 -8.91 -0.02
N ASP A 136 -2.63 -9.90 -0.74
CA ASP A 136 -3.98 -9.85 -1.32
C ASP A 136 -5.07 -10.25 -0.29
N GLY A 137 -6.33 -10.28 -0.76
CA GLY A 137 -7.46 -10.69 0.05
C GLY A 137 -7.45 -12.18 0.46
N GLN A 138 -6.60 -13.00 -0.15
CA GLN A 138 -6.40 -14.42 0.18
C GLN A 138 -5.15 -14.64 1.05
N GLN A 139 -4.52 -13.56 1.51
CA GLN A 139 -3.33 -13.61 2.35
C GLN A 139 -2.09 -14.17 1.67
N GLN A 140 -2.04 -14.05 0.37
CA GLN A 140 -0.88 -14.42 -0.40
C GLN A 140 -0.03 -13.17 -0.70
N VAL A 141 1.29 -13.32 -0.66
CA VAL A 141 2.19 -12.23 -1.04
C VAL A 141 2.07 -12.01 -2.55
N THR A 142 1.69 -10.82 -2.95
CA THR A 142 1.57 -10.42 -4.35
C THR A 142 2.71 -9.55 -4.82
N VAL A 143 3.28 -8.76 -3.91
CA VAL A 143 4.45 -7.91 -4.15
C VAL A 143 5.39 -8.02 -2.97
N MET A 144 6.69 -8.03 -3.25
CA MET A 144 7.76 -8.00 -2.26
C MET A 144 8.81 -6.98 -2.67
N ALA A 145 9.23 -6.14 -1.72
CA ALA A 145 10.36 -5.24 -1.87
C ALA A 145 11.46 -5.62 -0.89
N MET A 146 12.61 -6.03 -1.40
CA MET A 146 13.79 -6.36 -0.61
C MET A 146 14.78 -5.21 -0.70
N GLN A 147 15.16 -4.65 0.46
CA GLN A 147 16.13 -3.56 0.56
C GLN A 147 17.47 -4.09 0.99
N THR A 148 18.49 -3.88 0.17
CA THR A 148 19.91 -4.04 0.53
C THR A 148 20.49 -2.69 0.98
N GLU A 149 21.78 -2.63 1.29
CA GLU A 149 22.46 -1.36 1.64
C GLU A 149 22.49 -0.36 0.48
N THR A 150 22.46 -0.84 -0.76
CA THR A 150 22.67 -0.02 -1.96
C THR A 150 21.47 0.01 -2.90
N GLU A 151 20.61 -1.01 -2.88
CA GLU A 151 19.58 -1.23 -3.89
C GLU A 151 18.28 -1.77 -3.27
N ALA A 152 17.17 -1.49 -3.94
CA ALA A 152 15.89 -2.12 -3.68
C ALA A 152 15.56 -3.07 -4.84
N HIS A 153 15.20 -4.30 -4.51
CA HIS A 153 14.75 -5.31 -5.47
C HIS A 153 13.27 -5.56 -5.28
N TRP A 154 12.50 -5.44 -6.37
CA TRP A 154 11.06 -5.60 -6.36
C TRP A 154 10.65 -6.83 -7.13
N TYR A 155 9.74 -7.60 -6.55
CA TYR A 155 9.20 -8.83 -7.12
C TYR A 155 7.67 -8.80 -7.07
N GLN A 156 7.04 -9.32 -8.11
CA GLN A 156 5.59 -9.43 -8.23
C GLN A 156 5.20 -10.85 -8.62
N TRP A 157 4.10 -11.34 -8.05
CA TRP A 157 3.48 -12.63 -8.39
C TRP A 157 2.03 -12.43 -8.87
N PRO A 158 1.82 -12.05 -10.15
CA PRO A 158 0.50 -11.70 -10.66
C PRO A 158 -0.54 -12.82 -10.56
N ASN A 159 -0.10 -14.08 -10.56
CA ASN A 159 -0.96 -15.27 -10.53
C ASN A 159 -0.41 -16.41 -9.67
N GLN A 160 0.47 -16.10 -8.72
CA GLN A 160 1.13 -17.06 -7.80
C GLN A 160 2.03 -18.12 -8.50
N LEU A 161 2.08 -18.15 -9.81
CA LEU A 161 2.84 -19.16 -10.59
C LEU A 161 4.06 -18.57 -11.31
N GLN A 162 4.09 -17.26 -11.49
CA GLN A 162 5.14 -16.57 -12.20
C GLN A 162 5.68 -15.42 -11.38
N GLU A 163 6.97 -15.46 -11.12
CA GLU A 163 7.69 -14.35 -10.54
C GLU A 163 8.07 -13.35 -11.62
N ARG A 164 7.88 -12.08 -11.33
CA ARG A 164 8.31 -10.96 -12.17
C ARG A 164 9.18 -10.03 -11.35
N HIS A 165 10.37 -9.74 -11.84
CA HIS A 165 11.24 -8.72 -11.29
C HIS A 165 10.83 -7.34 -11.81
N LEU A 166 10.68 -6.36 -10.91
CA LEU A 166 10.35 -4.97 -11.21
C LEU A 166 11.56 -4.09 -10.95
N THR A 167 11.67 -2.97 -11.67
CA THR A 167 12.74 -2.00 -11.44
C THR A 167 12.39 -1.03 -10.31
N GLY A 168 11.12 -0.94 -9.93
CA GLY A 168 10.62 -0.12 -8.85
C GLY A 168 9.11 -0.15 -8.71
N GLU A 169 8.60 0.62 -7.77
CA GLU A 169 7.17 0.70 -7.45
C GLU A 169 6.32 1.23 -8.63
N LEU A 170 6.88 2.13 -9.44
CA LEU A 170 6.17 2.67 -10.61
C LEU A 170 5.87 1.64 -11.70
N ASP A 171 6.59 0.52 -11.75
CA ASP A 171 6.29 -0.57 -12.68
C ASP A 171 4.91 -1.17 -12.41
N LEU A 172 4.47 -1.23 -11.15
CA LEU A 172 3.12 -1.68 -10.80
C LEU A 172 2.04 -0.76 -11.37
N LEU A 173 2.25 0.55 -11.26
CA LEU A 173 1.34 1.55 -11.82
C LEU A 173 1.33 1.50 -13.35
N PHE A 174 2.51 1.32 -13.96
CA PHE A 174 2.63 1.18 -15.40
C PHE A 174 1.86 -0.03 -15.92
N ASP A 175 1.96 -1.18 -15.27
CA ASP A 175 1.24 -2.40 -15.64
C ASP A 175 -0.28 -2.26 -15.52
N LEU A 176 -0.73 -1.61 -14.46
CA LEU A 176 -2.15 -1.29 -14.26
C LEU A 176 -2.69 -0.48 -15.43
N LEU A 177 -1.98 0.58 -15.81
CA LEU A 177 -2.35 1.45 -16.94
C LEU A 177 -2.28 0.74 -18.28
N GLN A 178 -1.22 -0.04 -18.52
CA GLN A 178 -1.11 -0.83 -19.75
C GLN A 178 -2.29 -1.80 -19.90
N GLY A 179 -2.71 -2.41 -18.80
CA GLY A 179 -3.91 -3.25 -18.78
C GLY A 179 -5.18 -2.48 -19.14
N ALA A 180 -5.37 -1.28 -18.59
CA ALA A 180 -6.52 -0.42 -18.86
C ALA A 180 -6.54 0.06 -20.31
N VAL A 181 -5.41 0.46 -20.89
CA VAL A 181 -5.26 0.82 -22.31
C VAL A 181 -5.60 -0.37 -23.20
N ASN A 182 -5.06 -1.55 -22.92
CA ASN A 182 -5.31 -2.76 -23.71
C ASN A 182 -6.79 -3.20 -23.69
N ARG A 183 -7.52 -2.91 -22.60
CA ARG A 183 -8.97 -3.16 -22.50
C ARG A 183 -9.83 -2.02 -23.04
N HIS A 184 -9.21 -0.98 -23.61
CA HIS A 184 -9.92 0.23 -24.11
C HIS A 184 -10.74 0.95 -23.04
N GLU A 185 -10.31 0.89 -21.80
CA GLU A 185 -10.96 1.57 -20.66
C GLU A 185 -10.59 3.06 -20.61
N ILE A 186 -9.45 3.43 -21.20
CA ILE A 186 -8.95 4.82 -21.27
C ILE A 186 -8.43 5.12 -22.67
N ASP A 187 -8.68 6.36 -23.13
CA ASP A 187 -8.29 6.85 -24.45
C ASP A 187 -7.21 7.94 -24.38
N SER A 188 -7.00 8.52 -23.21
CA SER A 188 -5.97 9.52 -22.92
C SER A 188 -5.55 9.50 -21.46
N LEU A 189 -4.37 10.03 -21.15
CA LEU A 189 -3.82 10.13 -19.80
C LEU A 189 -3.64 11.59 -19.41
N TRP A 190 -4.03 11.93 -18.20
CA TRP A 190 -3.67 13.15 -17.50
C TRP A 190 -2.75 12.78 -16.35
N VAL A 191 -1.54 13.27 -16.38
CA VAL A 191 -0.42 12.83 -15.54
C VAL A 191 -0.10 13.93 -14.54
N ASP A 192 -0.21 13.61 -13.27
CA ASP A 192 0.13 14.47 -12.15
C ASP A 192 1.65 14.67 -12.02
N GLU A 193 2.08 15.78 -11.42
CA GLU A 193 3.50 16.09 -11.21
C GLU A 193 4.26 15.01 -10.43
N SER A 194 3.60 14.31 -9.52
CA SER A 194 4.20 13.25 -8.71
C SER A 194 4.77 12.09 -9.54
N VAL A 195 4.27 11.91 -10.77
CA VAL A 195 4.71 10.88 -11.71
C VAL A 195 5.18 11.44 -13.05
N ALA A 196 5.42 12.75 -13.14
CA ALA A 196 5.78 13.43 -14.39
C ALA A 196 7.14 12.99 -14.98
N GLY A 197 8.04 12.43 -14.17
CA GLY A 197 9.35 11.93 -14.61
C GLY A 197 9.30 10.63 -15.44
N VAL A 198 8.14 9.98 -15.51
CA VAL A 198 7.96 8.71 -16.24
C VAL A 198 7.58 8.98 -17.69
N ASN A 199 8.08 8.15 -18.61
CA ASN A 199 7.70 8.22 -20.02
C ASN A 199 6.40 7.44 -20.27
N TRP A 200 5.26 8.10 -20.09
CA TRP A 200 3.93 7.51 -20.28
C TRP A 200 3.50 7.39 -21.75
N GLU A 201 4.18 8.10 -22.66
CA GLU A 201 3.91 8.09 -24.10
C GLU A 201 4.09 6.69 -24.72
N VAL A 202 4.86 5.83 -24.10
CA VAL A 202 5.05 4.42 -24.52
C VAL A 202 3.76 3.58 -24.44
N LEU A 203 2.75 4.03 -23.69
CA LEU A 203 1.43 3.39 -23.63
C LEU A 203 0.61 3.59 -24.91
N GLY A 204 1.03 4.48 -25.82
CA GLY A 204 0.39 4.69 -27.11
C GLY A 204 -0.91 5.48 -27.08
N VAL A 205 -1.21 6.17 -25.99
CA VAL A 205 -2.35 7.09 -25.85
C VAL A 205 -1.88 8.53 -25.65
N PRO A 206 -2.66 9.56 -26.01
CA PRO A 206 -2.33 10.95 -25.74
C PRO A 206 -2.08 11.21 -24.24
N VAL A 207 -1.01 11.92 -23.93
CA VAL A 207 -0.62 12.26 -22.55
C VAL A 207 -0.65 13.76 -22.35
N ARG A 208 -1.34 14.24 -21.31
CA ARG A 208 -1.32 15.62 -20.83
C ARG A 208 -0.68 15.63 -19.44
N ARG A 209 0.36 16.41 -19.26
CA ARG A 209 0.99 16.65 -17.95
C ARG A 209 0.29 17.84 -17.28
N LEU A 210 -0.11 17.65 -16.03
CA LEU A 210 -0.79 18.66 -15.24
C LEU A 210 0.14 19.25 -14.22
N THR A 211 0.05 20.56 -14.03
CA THR A 211 0.68 21.25 -12.91
C THR A 211 -0.27 21.34 -11.72
N ASP A 212 0.26 21.59 -10.53
CA ASP A 212 -0.52 21.68 -9.31
C ASP A 212 -1.60 22.78 -9.33
N ASP A 213 -1.40 23.81 -10.16
CA ASP A 213 -2.28 24.98 -10.28
C ASP A 213 -3.32 24.86 -11.42
N GLU A 214 -3.24 23.83 -12.27
CA GLU A 214 -4.25 23.60 -13.31
C GLU A 214 -5.52 23.01 -12.73
N GLU A 215 -6.68 23.57 -13.11
CA GLU A 215 -8.01 22.99 -12.87
C GLU A 215 -8.25 21.81 -13.83
N LEU A 216 -8.94 20.77 -13.36
CA LEU A 216 -9.27 19.54 -14.12
C LEU A 216 -10.52 19.71 -14.97
#